data_d93b9509d6655122110b239502d63cce
#
_entry.id   d93b9509d6655122110b239502d63cce
#
_cell.length_a   1.000
_cell.length_b   1.000
_cell.length_c   1.000
_cell.angle_alpha   90.00
_cell.angle_beta   90.00
_cell.angle_gamma   90.00
#
_symmetry.space_group_name_H-M   'P 1'
#
loop_
_entity.id
_entity.type
_entity.pdbx_description
1 polymer ?
#
loop_
_entity_poly.entity_id
_entity_poly.type
_entity_poly.pdbx_seq_one_letter_code
_entity_poly.pdbx_strand_id
1 'polypeptide(L)'
;QDIIDYCNEQDFPLLTTPWEVHMADLIKDFSMRCLYSQKEDNEISKLFQKAFSMPQLIEEIRQQLMGAFDVDGSFQVVLIGIEDSDQFDAIERRRVAFQLELCFEKIESSYAFFWFDGYFVLVVNNLDSEILESIIDKMYKRTKKRMPSRFIHLGIGTQMHDLHQVILSYKRAKAAVTMAEQFKYPMVLFEEM
;
A
#
# COMPACT_ATOMS: atom_id res chain seq x y z
N GLN A 1 24.44 20.01 -25.52
CA GLN A 1 23.76 20.08 -24.24
C GLN A 1 24.44 19.11 -23.27
N ASP A 2 24.87 19.57 -22.10
CA ASP A 2 25.54 18.73 -21.11
C ASP A 2 24.54 17.71 -20.57
N ILE A 3 24.98 16.49 -20.30
CA ILE A 3 24.14 15.43 -19.74
C ILE A 3 23.52 15.85 -18.39
N ILE A 4 24.24 16.68 -17.62
CA ILE A 4 23.77 17.25 -16.36
C ILE A 4 22.57 18.18 -16.61
N ASP A 5 22.66 19.07 -17.60
CA ASP A 5 21.60 20.00 -17.95
C ASP A 5 20.33 19.23 -18.41
N TYR A 6 20.51 18.21 -19.24
CA TYR A 6 19.42 17.37 -19.69
C TYR A 6 18.74 16.62 -18.54
N CYS A 7 19.51 16.06 -17.61
CA CYS A 7 18.95 15.38 -16.43
C CYS A 7 18.16 16.35 -15.53
N ASN A 8 18.68 17.58 -15.33
CA ASN A 8 17.99 18.59 -14.54
C ASN A 8 16.67 19.05 -15.21
N GLU A 9 16.65 19.21 -16.53
CA GLU A 9 15.44 19.58 -17.30
C GLU A 9 14.34 18.48 -17.22
N GLN A 10 14.77 17.21 -17.12
CA GLN A 10 13.85 16.07 -17.08
C GLN A 10 13.52 15.60 -15.65
N ASP A 11 14.02 16.31 -14.62
CA ASP A 11 13.91 15.93 -13.21
C ASP A 11 14.38 14.48 -12.98
N PHE A 12 15.48 14.10 -13.68
CA PHE A 12 16.05 12.77 -13.62
C PHE A 12 17.27 12.77 -12.69
N PRO A 13 17.31 11.92 -11.65
CA PRO A 13 18.40 11.90 -10.69
C PRO A 13 19.69 11.40 -11.35
N LEU A 14 20.73 12.24 -11.32
CA LEU A 14 22.07 11.89 -11.77
C LEU A 14 23.00 11.72 -10.55
N LEU A 15 23.57 10.53 -10.41
CA LEU A 15 24.47 10.19 -9.33
C LEU A 15 25.91 10.05 -9.89
N THR A 16 26.87 10.61 -9.16
CA THR A 16 28.29 10.41 -9.45
C THR A 16 28.92 9.57 -8.35
N THR A 17 29.79 8.65 -8.74
CA THR A 17 30.55 7.82 -7.81
C THR A 17 32.03 8.04 -8.02
N PRO A 18 32.90 8.06 -6.97
CA PRO A 18 34.33 8.04 -7.10
C PRO A 18 34.79 6.84 -7.92
N TRP A 19 35.89 7.02 -8.66
CA TRP A 19 36.43 5.96 -9.54
C TRP A 19 36.84 4.70 -8.77
N GLU A 20 37.21 4.85 -7.52
CA GLU A 20 37.61 3.77 -6.61
C GLU A 20 36.45 2.86 -6.19
N VAL A 21 35.21 3.31 -6.38
CA VAL A 21 34.03 2.51 -6.02
C VAL A 21 33.66 1.58 -7.16
N HIS A 22 33.82 0.28 -6.92
CA HIS A 22 33.42 -0.71 -7.92
C HIS A 22 31.92 -0.77 -8.11
N MET A 23 31.43 -0.56 -9.34
CA MET A 23 30.02 -0.59 -9.68
C MET A 23 29.33 -1.89 -9.24
N ALA A 24 30.05 -3.02 -9.29
CA ALA A 24 29.54 -4.30 -8.84
C ALA A 24 29.20 -4.32 -7.34
N ASP A 25 30.01 -3.64 -6.51
CA ASP A 25 29.77 -3.56 -5.06
C ASP A 25 28.58 -2.65 -4.76
N LEU A 26 28.42 -1.54 -5.49
CA LEU A 26 27.23 -0.70 -5.41
C LEU A 26 25.97 -1.47 -5.78
N ILE A 27 25.95 -2.13 -6.92
CA ILE A 27 24.79 -2.92 -7.37
C ILE A 27 24.46 -4.00 -6.33
N LYS A 28 25.47 -4.67 -5.78
CA LYS A 28 25.29 -5.68 -4.75
C LYS A 28 24.67 -5.08 -3.48
N ASP A 29 25.19 -3.93 -2.99
CA ASP A 29 24.68 -3.28 -1.78
C ASP A 29 23.22 -2.83 -1.97
N PHE A 30 22.90 -2.15 -3.08
CA PHE A 30 21.54 -1.77 -3.40
C PHE A 30 20.60 -2.98 -3.52
N SER A 31 21.05 -4.04 -4.21
CA SER A 31 20.25 -5.25 -4.36
C SER A 31 19.96 -5.92 -3.01
N MET A 32 20.96 -5.97 -2.13
CA MET A 32 20.80 -6.53 -0.78
C MET A 32 19.84 -5.69 0.06
N ARG A 33 19.94 -4.37 0.04
CA ARG A 33 19.03 -3.48 0.75
C ARG A 33 17.58 -3.63 0.26
N CYS A 34 17.38 -3.68 -1.06
CA CYS A 34 16.05 -3.94 -1.65
C CYS A 34 15.50 -5.31 -1.22
N LEU A 35 16.33 -6.36 -1.18
CA LEU A 35 15.90 -7.69 -0.73
C LEU A 35 15.53 -7.72 0.75
N TYR A 36 16.28 -7.02 1.61
CA TYR A 36 15.96 -6.93 3.04
C TYR A 36 14.65 -6.16 3.27
N SER A 37 14.47 -5.00 2.64
CA SER A 37 13.23 -4.24 2.71
C SER A 37 12.03 -5.08 2.26
N GLN A 38 12.12 -5.73 1.10
CA GLN A 38 11.05 -6.60 0.61
C GLN A 38 10.74 -7.79 1.54
N LYS A 39 11.73 -8.29 2.26
CA LYS A 39 11.53 -9.37 3.23
C LYS A 39 10.75 -8.89 4.45
N GLU A 40 11.11 -7.75 5.01
CA GLU A 40 10.41 -7.14 6.15
C GLU A 40 8.97 -6.78 5.80
N ASP A 41 8.75 -6.11 4.67
CA ASP A 41 7.42 -5.76 4.18
C ASP A 41 6.54 -7.01 3.98
N ASN A 42 7.12 -8.10 3.49
CA ASN A 42 6.41 -9.36 3.30
C ASN A 42 6.06 -10.03 4.65
N GLU A 43 6.90 -9.92 5.67
CA GLU A 43 6.59 -10.44 7.02
C GLU A 43 5.46 -9.64 7.68
N ILE A 44 5.52 -8.31 7.64
CA ILE A 44 4.45 -7.43 8.13
C ILE A 44 3.13 -7.72 7.41
N SER A 45 3.17 -7.84 6.09
CA SER A 45 1.99 -8.18 5.28
C SER A 45 1.35 -9.50 5.71
N LYS A 46 2.17 -10.52 5.99
CA LYS A 46 1.69 -11.82 6.50
C LYS A 46 1.05 -11.71 7.88
N LEU A 47 1.58 -10.84 8.76
CA LEU A 47 0.98 -10.60 10.07
C LEU A 47 -0.42 -10.00 9.95
N PHE A 48 -0.62 -9.00 9.10
CA PHE A 48 -1.95 -8.44 8.86
C PHE A 48 -2.90 -9.44 8.18
N GLN A 49 -2.44 -10.21 7.20
CA GLN A 49 -3.23 -11.29 6.59
C GLN A 49 -3.68 -12.31 7.64
N LYS A 50 -2.77 -12.67 8.57
CA LYS A 50 -3.07 -13.56 9.69
C LYS A 50 -4.08 -12.92 10.65
N ALA A 51 -3.94 -11.62 10.98
CA ALA A 51 -4.88 -10.89 11.82
C ALA A 51 -6.30 -10.89 11.22
N PHE A 52 -6.43 -10.68 9.92
CA PHE A 52 -7.73 -10.67 9.24
C PHE A 52 -8.36 -12.06 9.13
N SER A 53 -7.55 -13.11 8.95
CA SER A 53 -8.03 -14.49 8.82
C SER A 53 -8.28 -15.17 10.18
N MET A 54 -7.49 -14.84 11.20
CA MET A 54 -7.46 -15.47 12.51
C MET A 54 -7.46 -14.43 13.65
N PRO A 55 -8.60 -13.74 13.89
CA PRO A 55 -8.70 -12.66 14.87
C PRO A 55 -8.25 -13.02 16.29
N GLN A 56 -8.37 -14.30 16.67
CA GLN A 56 -7.96 -14.80 17.97
C GLN A 56 -6.44 -14.71 18.24
N LEU A 57 -5.64 -14.52 17.18
CA LEU A 57 -4.18 -14.43 17.29
C LEU A 57 -3.67 -12.98 17.40
N ILE A 58 -4.58 -12.02 17.57
CA ILE A 58 -4.22 -10.59 17.53
C ILE A 58 -3.18 -10.20 18.58
N GLU A 59 -3.17 -10.82 19.76
CA GLU A 59 -2.20 -10.56 20.81
C GLU A 59 -0.78 -11.01 20.43
N GLU A 60 -0.65 -12.17 19.79
CA GLU A 60 0.63 -12.63 19.26
C GLU A 60 1.15 -11.73 18.15
N ILE A 61 0.25 -11.30 17.28
CA ILE A 61 0.55 -10.40 16.16
C ILE A 61 0.95 -9.04 16.68
N ARG A 62 0.28 -8.52 17.71
CA ARG A 62 0.60 -7.26 18.38
C ARG A 62 2.06 -7.20 18.82
N GLN A 63 2.53 -8.28 19.49
CA GLN A 63 3.93 -8.35 19.93
C GLN A 63 4.92 -8.33 18.77
N GLN A 64 4.57 -8.91 17.63
CA GLN A 64 5.44 -8.96 16.44
C GLN A 64 5.40 -7.65 15.63
N LEU A 65 4.32 -6.87 15.71
CA LEU A 65 4.19 -5.57 15.04
C LEU A 65 4.80 -4.42 15.86
N MET A 66 5.04 -4.62 17.18
CA MET A 66 5.71 -3.62 18.01
C MET A 66 7.08 -3.25 17.42
N GLY A 67 7.32 -1.96 17.27
CA GLY A 67 8.55 -1.43 16.67
C GLY A 67 8.42 -1.04 15.20
N ALA A 68 7.54 -1.70 14.44
CA ALA A 68 7.20 -1.30 13.07
C ALA A 68 5.93 -0.42 13.01
N PHE A 69 5.00 -0.68 13.95
CA PHE A 69 3.73 0.05 14.08
C PHE A 69 3.50 0.49 15.53
N ASP A 70 2.83 1.62 15.68
CA ASP A 70 2.26 2.03 16.97
C ASP A 70 0.97 1.23 17.19
N VAL A 71 1.07 0.14 17.94
CA VAL A 71 -0.01 -0.83 18.14
C VAL A 71 -1.17 -0.30 18.99
N ASP A 72 -0.94 0.78 19.74
CA ASP A 72 -1.94 1.51 20.54
C ASP A 72 -2.48 2.73 19.79
N GLY A 73 -1.92 3.02 18.62
CA GLY A 73 -2.31 4.12 17.76
C GLY A 73 -3.52 3.80 16.90
N SER A 74 -3.90 4.75 16.04
CA SER A 74 -5.04 4.56 15.15
C SER A 74 -4.68 3.70 13.93
N PHE A 75 -5.64 2.91 13.46
CA PHE A 75 -5.54 2.10 12.25
C PHE A 75 -6.71 2.36 11.31
N GLN A 76 -6.43 2.42 10.01
CA GLN A 76 -7.46 2.47 8.99
C GLN A 76 -7.10 1.56 7.82
N VAL A 77 -8.09 0.89 7.24
CA VAL A 77 -7.91 -0.06 6.14
C VAL A 77 -8.61 0.45 4.89
N VAL A 78 -7.90 0.37 3.77
CA VAL A 78 -8.45 0.65 2.43
C VAL A 78 -8.31 -0.60 1.57
N LEU A 79 -9.39 -0.96 0.88
CA LEU A 79 -9.41 -2.03 -0.12
C LEU A 79 -9.52 -1.43 -1.51
N ILE A 80 -8.65 -1.89 -2.40
CA ILE A 80 -8.57 -1.44 -3.79
C ILE A 80 -8.88 -2.65 -4.67
N GLY A 81 -10.04 -2.61 -5.31
CA GLY A 81 -10.46 -3.59 -6.30
C GLY A 81 -10.21 -3.06 -7.71
N ILE A 82 -9.75 -3.95 -8.58
CA ILE A 82 -9.56 -3.67 -10.01
C ILE A 82 -10.29 -4.78 -10.75
N GLU A 83 -11.13 -4.41 -11.71
CA GLU A 83 -11.88 -5.36 -12.53
C GLU A 83 -10.95 -6.40 -13.17
N ASP A 84 -11.34 -7.68 -13.10
CA ASP A 84 -10.57 -8.84 -13.55
C ASP A 84 -9.22 -9.06 -12.84
N SER A 85 -9.00 -8.47 -11.67
CA SER A 85 -7.74 -8.63 -10.94
C SER A 85 -7.49 -10.05 -10.41
N ASP A 86 -8.51 -10.87 -10.30
CA ASP A 86 -8.44 -12.31 -10.02
C ASP A 86 -7.77 -13.10 -11.15
N GLN A 87 -7.87 -12.61 -12.41
CA GLN A 87 -7.25 -13.18 -13.58
C GLN A 87 -5.78 -12.74 -13.79
N PHE A 88 -5.30 -11.79 -12.99
CA PHE A 88 -3.91 -11.33 -13.08
C PHE A 88 -2.95 -12.47 -12.76
N ASP A 89 -1.97 -12.69 -13.61
CA ASP A 89 -0.83 -13.52 -13.27
C ASP A 89 0.04 -12.85 -12.17
N ALA A 90 1.01 -13.57 -11.64
CA ALA A 90 1.87 -13.05 -10.57
C ALA A 90 2.70 -11.82 -11.01
N ILE A 91 3.06 -11.73 -12.27
CA ILE A 91 3.87 -10.64 -12.83
C ILE A 91 3.01 -9.40 -12.99
N GLU A 92 1.81 -9.54 -13.56
CA GLU A 92 0.86 -8.44 -13.73
C GLU A 92 0.43 -7.87 -12.38
N ARG A 93 0.10 -8.74 -11.41
CA ARG A 93 -0.26 -8.34 -10.05
C ARG A 93 0.86 -7.55 -9.37
N ARG A 94 2.12 -8.02 -9.48
CA ARG A 94 3.27 -7.30 -8.92
C ARG A 94 3.47 -5.94 -9.59
N ARG A 95 3.30 -5.86 -10.91
CA ARG A 95 3.42 -4.60 -11.66
C ARG A 95 2.36 -3.59 -11.23
N VAL A 96 1.12 -4.04 -11.05
CA VAL A 96 0.02 -3.19 -10.57
C VAL A 96 0.26 -2.77 -9.12
N ALA A 97 0.65 -3.71 -8.25
CA ALA A 97 0.99 -3.41 -6.86
C ALA A 97 2.04 -2.31 -6.76
N PHE A 98 3.16 -2.44 -7.47
CA PHE A 98 4.22 -1.44 -7.52
C PHE A 98 3.72 -0.06 -7.98
N GLN A 99 2.83 -0.02 -8.98
CA GLN A 99 2.25 1.23 -9.48
C GLN A 99 1.35 1.93 -8.46
N LEU A 100 0.61 1.16 -7.65
CA LEU A 100 -0.22 1.67 -6.57
C LEU A 100 0.66 2.17 -5.42
N GLU A 101 1.67 1.40 -5.05
CA GLU A 101 2.58 1.69 -3.94
C GLU A 101 3.37 2.99 -4.16
N LEU A 102 3.79 3.29 -5.39
CA LEU A 102 4.38 4.59 -5.76
C LEU A 102 3.49 5.81 -5.42
N CYS A 103 2.20 5.60 -5.19
CA CYS A 103 1.30 6.67 -4.77
C CYS A 103 1.33 6.89 -3.26
N PHE A 104 1.85 5.93 -2.51
CA PHE A 104 1.92 5.92 -1.05
C PHE A 104 3.24 6.44 -0.49
N GLU A 105 4.23 6.77 -1.33
CA GLU A 105 5.53 7.35 -0.93
C GLU A 105 5.41 8.62 -0.07
N LYS A 106 4.24 9.30 -0.11
CA LYS A 106 3.94 10.49 0.69
C LYS A 106 3.33 10.18 2.06
N ILE A 107 3.10 8.92 2.37
CA ILE A 107 2.67 8.49 3.70
C ILE A 107 3.92 8.49 4.60
N GLU A 108 3.99 9.45 5.52
CA GLU A 108 5.11 9.56 6.47
C GLU A 108 4.95 8.60 7.67
N SER A 109 3.74 8.13 7.90
CA SER A 109 3.42 7.15 8.96
C SER A 109 3.63 5.71 8.49
N SER A 110 3.67 4.78 9.45
CA SER A 110 3.78 3.34 9.11
C SER A 110 2.58 2.86 8.32
N TYR A 111 2.83 2.11 7.28
CA TYR A 111 1.78 1.45 6.51
C TYR A 111 2.22 0.05 6.06
N ALA A 112 1.23 -0.80 5.73
CA ALA A 112 1.45 -2.08 5.05
C ALA A 112 0.58 -2.13 3.79
N PHE A 113 1.16 -2.64 2.69
CA PHE A 113 0.47 -2.77 1.43
C PHE A 113 0.69 -4.17 0.84
N PHE A 114 -0.39 -4.89 0.56
CA PHE A 114 -0.32 -6.29 0.11
C PHE A 114 -1.57 -6.74 -0.61
N TRP A 115 -1.48 -7.89 -1.27
CA TRP A 115 -2.62 -8.56 -1.89
C TRP A 115 -3.25 -9.56 -0.92
N PHE A 116 -4.56 -9.46 -0.72
CA PHE A 116 -5.32 -10.36 0.13
C PHE A 116 -6.80 -10.41 -0.26
N ASP A 117 -7.37 -11.60 -0.29
CA ASP A 117 -8.81 -11.86 -0.50
C ASP A 117 -9.41 -11.17 -1.75
N GLY A 118 -8.64 -11.15 -2.85
CA GLY A 118 -9.08 -10.55 -4.13
C GLY A 118 -8.87 -9.03 -4.24
N TYR A 119 -8.24 -8.37 -3.25
CA TYR A 119 -8.03 -6.93 -3.22
C TYR A 119 -6.57 -6.57 -2.92
N PHE A 120 -6.15 -5.41 -3.39
CA PHE A 120 -4.97 -4.74 -2.83
C PHE A 120 -5.39 -4.06 -1.54
N VAL A 121 -4.71 -4.38 -0.46
CA VAL A 121 -5.01 -3.91 0.90
C VAL A 121 -3.95 -2.91 1.32
N LEU A 122 -4.38 -1.73 1.74
CA LEU A 122 -3.55 -0.74 2.41
C LEU A 122 -4.02 -0.62 3.87
N VAL A 123 -3.11 -0.84 4.80
CA VAL A 123 -3.30 -0.59 6.23
C VAL A 123 -2.44 0.58 6.61
N VAL A 124 -3.02 1.65 7.14
CA VAL A 124 -2.28 2.83 7.62
C VAL A 124 -2.38 2.94 9.13
N ASN A 125 -1.33 3.46 9.76
CA ASN A 125 -1.23 3.66 11.20
C ASN A 125 -0.97 5.14 11.49
N ASN A 126 -1.73 5.72 12.41
CA ASN A 126 -1.59 7.12 12.83
C ASN A 126 -1.62 8.14 11.68
N LEU A 127 -2.45 7.89 10.69
CA LEU A 127 -2.67 8.81 9.58
C LEU A 127 -4.06 9.45 9.71
N ASP A 128 -4.14 10.75 9.50
CA ASP A 128 -5.40 11.47 9.46
C ASP A 128 -6.27 11.02 8.29
N SER A 129 -7.57 10.84 8.52
CA SER A 129 -8.51 10.32 7.51
C SER A 129 -8.63 11.24 6.30
N GLU A 130 -8.59 12.57 6.47
CA GLU A 130 -8.68 13.53 5.36
C GLU A 130 -7.41 13.46 4.49
N ILE A 131 -6.25 13.28 5.14
CA ILE A 131 -4.98 13.09 4.43
C ILE A 131 -5.01 11.78 3.64
N LEU A 132 -5.47 10.69 4.26
CA LEU A 132 -5.62 9.39 3.59
C LEU A 132 -6.54 9.51 2.36
N GLU A 133 -7.72 10.12 2.51
CA GLU A 133 -8.66 10.31 1.41
C GLU A 133 -8.03 11.10 0.24
N SER A 134 -7.27 12.15 0.55
CA SER A 134 -6.55 12.93 -0.47
C SER A 134 -5.51 12.08 -1.23
N ILE A 135 -4.79 11.19 -0.53
CA ILE A 135 -3.82 10.28 -1.13
C ILE A 135 -4.54 9.26 -2.02
N ILE A 136 -5.62 8.68 -1.52
CA ILE A 136 -6.42 7.68 -2.23
C ILE A 136 -7.08 8.28 -3.48
N ASP A 137 -7.62 9.49 -3.42
CA ASP A 137 -8.18 10.18 -4.58
C ASP A 137 -7.12 10.42 -5.67
N LYS A 138 -5.92 10.87 -5.28
CA LYS A 138 -4.79 11.04 -6.21
C LYS A 138 -4.35 9.72 -6.81
N MET A 139 -4.26 8.67 -6.00
CA MET A 139 -3.95 7.31 -6.44
C MET A 139 -4.99 6.83 -7.47
N TYR A 140 -6.27 6.97 -7.17
CA TYR A 140 -7.36 6.61 -8.07
C TYR A 140 -7.24 7.30 -9.42
N LYS A 141 -7.11 8.63 -9.43
CA LYS A 141 -6.97 9.45 -10.66
C LYS A 141 -5.76 9.01 -11.49
N ARG A 142 -4.61 8.76 -10.85
CA ARG A 142 -3.39 8.31 -11.53
C ARG A 142 -3.55 6.92 -12.12
N THR A 143 -4.13 6.00 -11.35
CA THR A 143 -4.34 4.61 -11.78
C THR A 143 -5.38 4.54 -12.91
N LYS A 144 -6.47 5.28 -12.81
CA LYS A 144 -7.49 5.36 -13.85
C LYS A 144 -6.96 5.92 -15.17
N LYS A 145 -6.03 6.89 -15.12
CA LYS A 145 -5.35 7.41 -16.32
C LYS A 145 -4.48 6.34 -16.99
N ARG A 146 -3.89 5.42 -16.21
CA ARG A 146 -3.01 4.35 -16.74
C ARG A 146 -3.78 3.13 -17.22
N MET A 147 -4.91 2.84 -16.60
CA MET A 147 -5.79 1.71 -16.91
C MET A 147 -7.23 2.22 -17.20
N PRO A 148 -7.44 2.98 -18.29
CA PRO A 148 -8.72 3.63 -18.57
C PRO A 148 -9.86 2.64 -18.85
N SER A 149 -9.54 1.47 -19.39
CA SER A 149 -10.50 0.41 -19.72
C SER A 149 -10.96 -0.42 -18.52
N ARG A 150 -10.21 -0.42 -17.41
CA ARG A 150 -10.54 -1.20 -16.23
C ARG A 150 -11.36 -0.36 -15.24
N PHE A 151 -12.35 -0.99 -14.64
CA PHE A 151 -13.05 -0.38 -13.52
C PHE A 151 -12.21 -0.56 -12.24
N ILE A 152 -12.03 0.54 -11.51
CA ILE A 152 -11.31 0.57 -10.23
C ILE A 152 -12.32 1.01 -9.20
N HIS A 153 -12.42 0.27 -8.10
CA HIS A 153 -13.34 0.54 -7.02
C HIS A 153 -12.61 0.48 -5.68
N LEU A 154 -12.97 1.35 -4.79
CA LEU A 154 -12.29 1.57 -3.52
C LEU A 154 -13.29 1.48 -2.38
N GLY A 155 -12.90 0.79 -1.31
CA GLY A 155 -13.63 0.79 -0.06
C GLY A 155 -12.72 1.25 1.07
N ILE A 156 -13.14 2.29 1.77
CA ILE A 156 -12.40 2.85 2.91
C ILE A 156 -13.16 2.48 4.19
N GLY A 157 -12.49 1.77 5.09
CA GLY A 157 -13.02 1.45 6.41
C GLY A 157 -12.89 2.64 7.36
N THR A 158 -13.62 2.60 8.46
CA THR A 158 -13.49 3.60 9.52
C THR A 158 -12.15 3.50 10.23
N GLN A 159 -11.62 4.65 10.66
CA GLN A 159 -10.45 4.70 11.51
C GLN A 159 -10.78 4.09 12.88
N MET A 160 -9.89 3.25 13.37
CA MET A 160 -9.99 2.55 14.65
C MET A 160 -8.87 2.98 15.58
N HIS A 161 -9.07 2.86 16.90
CA HIS A 161 -8.18 3.45 17.89
C HIS A 161 -7.01 2.55 18.32
N ASP A 162 -7.05 1.26 17.98
CA ASP A 162 -5.99 0.31 18.32
C ASP A 162 -5.93 -0.85 17.32
N LEU A 163 -4.87 -1.65 17.42
CA LEU A 163 -4.67 -2.82 16.57
C LEU A 163 -5.77 -3.88 16.70
N HIS A 164 -6.37 -4.06 17.89
CA HIS A 164 -7.44 -5.06 18.10
C HIS A 164 -8.65 -4.77 17.21
N GLN A 165 -8.88 -3.50 16.91
CA GLN A 165 -10.00 -3.04 16.10
C GLN A 165 -9.69 -2.99 14.59
N VAL A 166 -8.44 -3.23 14.16
CA VAL A 166 -8.06 -3.20 12.74
C VAL A 166 -8.91 -4.14 11.88
N ILE A 167 -9.33 -5.28 12.47
CA ILE A 167 -10.21 -6.25 11.82
C ILE A 167 -11.59 -5.65 11.51
N LEU A 168 -12.08 -4.78 12.39
CA LEU A 168 -13.36 -4.09 12.17
C LEU A 168 -13.22 -3.08 11.03
N SER A 169 -12.12 -2.32 10.98
CA SER A 169 -11.81 -1.44 9.83
C SER A 169 -11.76 -2.23 8.52
N TYR A 170 -11.08 -3.40 8.51
CA TYR A 170 -11.05 -4.28 7.34
C TYR A 170 -12.45 -4.75 6.91
N LYS A 171 -13.29 -5.20 7.84
CA LYS A 171 -14.66 -5.65 7.52
C LYS A 171 -15.51 -4.52 6.95
N ARG A 172 -15.37 -3.30 7.50
CA ARG A 172 -16.06 -2.10 7.01
C ARG A 172 -15.55 -1.70 5.62
N ALA A 173 -14.23 -1.72 5.39
CA ALA A 173 -13.65 -1.51 4.07
C ALA A 173 -14.17 -2.54 3.06
N LYS A 174 -14.33 -3.82 3.47
CA LYS A 174 -14.87 -4.88 2.61
C LYS A 174 -16.33 -4.65 2.25
N ALA A 175 -17.15 -4.23 3.19
CA ALA A 175 -18.53 -3.85 2.90
C ALA A 175 -18.59 -2.66 1.92
N ALA A 176 -17.76 -1.63 2.15
CA ALA A 176 -17.68 -0.45 1.29
C ALA A 176 -17.21 -0.80 -0.13
N VAL A 177 -16.14 -1.60 -0.30
CA VAL A 177 -15.65 -1.98 -1.63
C VAL A 177 -16.64 -2.85 -2.39
N THR A 178 -17.36 -3.73 -1.70
CA THR A 178 -18.44 -4.54 -2.31
C THR A 178 -19.58 -3.65 -2.81
N MET A 179 -19.97 -2.64 -2.05
CA MET A 179 -20.95 -1.64 -2.50
C MET A 179 -20.43 -0.84 -3.70
N ALA A 180 -19.18 -0.40 -3.65
CA ALA A 180 -18.54 0.31 -4.76
C ALA A 180 -18.57 -0.52 -6.05
N GLU A 181 -18.26 -1.81 -5.95
CA GLU A 181 -18.30 -2.75 -7.08
C GLU A 181 -19.72 -2.95 -7.61
N GLN A 182 -20.68 -3.23 -6.73
CA GLN A 182 -22.06 -3.53 -7.08
C GLN A 182 -22.76 -2.34 -7.75
N PHE A 183 -22.57 -1.13 -7.23
CA PHE A 183 -23.22 0.08 -7.74
C PHE A 183 -22.35 0.87 -8.74
N LYS A 184 -21.18 0.34 -9.10
CA LYS A 184 -20.20 0.97 -10.01
C LYS A 184 -19.77 2.36 -9.52
N TYR A 185 -19.66 2.53 -8.21
CA TYR A 185 -19.06 3.73 -7.63
C TYR A 185 -17.54 3.62 -7.61
N PRO A 186 -16.82 4.71 -7.87
CA PRO A 186 -15.35 4.68 -7.83
C PRO A 186 -14.81 4.51 -6.40
N MET A 187 -15.50 5.03 -5.40
CA MET A 187 -15.09 5.01 -4.01
C MET A 187 -16.29 5.07 -3.08
N VAL A 188 -16.25 4.28 -2.03
CA VAL A 188 -17.21 4.30 -0.93
C VAL A 188 -16.45 4.39 0.39
N LEU A 189 -16.79 5.37 1.21
CA LEU A 189 -16.36 5.49 2.59
C LEU A 189 -17.41 4.85 3.49
N PHE A 190 -16.98 3.98 4.40
CA PHE A 190 -17.89 3.41 5.40
C PHE A 190 -18.01 4.40 6.56
N GLU A 191 -19.16 5.04 6.65
CA GLU A 191 -19.54 5.88 7.78
C GLU A 191 -20.43 5.08 8.74
N GLU A 192 -20.33 5.33 10.04
CA GLU A 192 -21.29 4.80 11.01
C GLU A 192 -22.61 5.53 10.81
N MET A 193 -23.64 4.78 10.40
CA MET A 193 -25.01 5.28 10.38
C MET A 193 -25.60 5.28 11.78
#